data_a153476f08a0e5d64a8604c5d1abba37
#
_entry.id   a153476f08a0e5d64a8604c5d1abba37
#
_cell.length_a   1.000
_cell.length_b   1.000
_cell.length_c   1.000
_cell.angle_alpha   90.00
_cell.angle_beta   90.00
_cell.angle_gamma   90.00
#
_symmetry.space_group_name_H-M   'P 1'
#
loop_
_entity.id
_entity.type
_entity.pdbx_description
1 polymer ?
#
loop_
_entity_poly.entity_id
_entity_poly.type
_entity_poly.pdbx_seq_one_letter_code
_entity_poly.pdbx_strand_id
1 'polypeptide(L)'
;CGGLCFGQQNQNSDIEKPIRNLFAGMKNSDPEMMKSAFADTAILQTITKDGVKTEDIEAFVNSVSQMAKGDLEEKITIEAIHTDGNLASVFTPYSFYYKRKFSHCGANSFQLIKKGTEWKIQYVIDTRRNDNCKEIK
;
A
#
# COMPACT_ATOMS: atom_id res chain seq x y z
N CYS A 1 -18.69 25.45 2.44
CA CYS A 1 -17.70 24.39 2.52
C CYS A 1 -18.24 22.96 2.42
N GLY A 2 -19.54 22.77 2.54
CA GLY A 2 -20.16 21.43 2.57
C GLY A 2 -19.90 20.62 1.30
N GLY A 3 -20.05 21.22 0.12
CA GLY A 3 -19.89 20.50 -1.13
C GLY A 3 -18.46 20.09 -1.44
N LEU A 4 -17.50 20.95 -1.11
CA LEU A 4 -16.07 20.65 -1.29
C LEU A 4 -15.61 19.55 -0.34
N CYS A 5 -16.10 19.56 0.91
CA CYS A 5 -15.75 18.54 1.89
C CYS A 5 -16.26 17.15 1.46
N PHE A 6 -17.46 17.07 0.92
CA PHE A 6 -18.02 15.80 0.43
C PHE A 6 -17.24 15.25 -0.76
N GLY A 7 -16.93 16.12 -1.75
CA GLY A 7 -16.14 15.71 -2.92
C GLY A 7 -14.77 15.21 -2.53
N GLN A 8 -14.12 15.88 -1.56
CA GLN A 8 -12.80 15.49 -1.08
C GLN A 8 -12.83 14.16 -0.31
N GLN A 9 -13.86 13.95 0.54
CA GLN A 9 -14.01 12.69 1.27
C GLN A 9 -14.23 11.52 0.31
N ASN A 10 -15.07 11.68 -0.71
CA ASN A 10 -15.28 10.64 -1.72
C ASN A 10 -14.03 10.36 -2.50
N GLN A 11 -13.28 11.41 -2.88
CA GLN A 11 -12.02 11.26 -3.59
C GLN A 11 -10.99 10.54 -2.72
N ASN A 12 -10.87 10.90 -1.44
CA ASN A 12 -9.94 10.24 -0.53
C ASN A 12 -10.28 8.76 -0.35
N SER A 13 -11.56 8.43 -0.22
CA SER A 13 -12.01 7.04 -0.13
C SER A 13 -11.64 6.26 -1.39
N ASP A 14 -11.82 6.86 -2.57
CA ASP A 14 -11.45 6.22 -3.84
C ASP A 14 -9.94 6.02 -3.97
N ILE A 15 -9.15 6.96 -3.47
CA ILE A 15 -7.69 6.87 -3.46
C ILE A 15 -7.23 5.77 -2.50
N GLU A 16 -7.84 5.66 -1.34
CA GLU A 16 -7.50 4.64 -0.34
C GLU A 16 -7.83 3.23 -0.81
N LYS A 17 -8.83 3.09 -1.68
CA LYS A 17 -9.34 1.78 -2.09
C LYS A 17 -8.26 0.84 -2.65
N PRO A 18 -7.43 1.23 -3.63
CA PRO A 18 -6.38 0.34 -4.12
C PRO A 18 -5.34 0.02 -3.05
N ILE A 19 -5.03 0.96 -2.16
CA ILE A 19 -4.10 0.72 -1.06
C ILE A 19 -4.66 -0.35 -0.11
N ARG A 20 -5.91 -0.21 0.29
CA ARG A 20 -6.56 -1.18 1.18
C ARG A 20 -6.74 -2.53 0.51
N ASN A 21 -7.01 -2.54 -0.80
CA ASN A 21 -7.11 -3.80 -1.57
C ASN A 21 -5.77 -4.52 -1.63
N LEU A 22 -4.67 -3.78 -1.78
CA LEU A 22 -3.35 -4.39 -1.77
C LEU A 22 -3.11 -5.14 -0.45
N PHE A 23 -3.34 -4.49 0.69
CA PHE A 23 -3.07 -5.09 1.98
C PHE A 23 -4.10 -6.18 2.34
N ALA A 24 -5.35 -6.02 1.95
CA ALA A 24 -6.36 -7.07 2.14
C ALA A 24 -6.01 -8.29 1.28
N GLY A 25 -5.56 -8.09 0.05
CA GLY A 25 -5.12 -9.17 -0.82
C GLY A 25 -3.91 -9.90 -0.25
N MET A 26 -2.97 -9.18 0.34
CA MET A 26 -1.82 -9.79 1.02
C MET A 26 -2.28 -10.68 2.18
N LYS A 27 -3.16 -10.17 3.03
CA LYS A 27 -3.67 -10.91 4.19
C LYS A 27 -4.46 -12.14 3.78
N ASN A 28 -5.25 -12.04 2.71
CA ASN A 28 -6.13 -13.12 2.25
C ASN A 28 -5.48 -14.03 1.22
N SER A 29 -4.21 -13.80 0.88
CA SER A 29 -3.49 -14.53 -0.17
C SER A 29 -4.26 -14.55 -1.48
N ASP A 30 -4.79 -13.37 -1.86
CA ASP A 30 -5.64 -13.17 -3.03
C ASP A 30 -4.87 -12.42 -4.12
N PRO A 31 -4.29 -13.16 -5.10
CA PRO A 31 -3.47 -12.52 -6.13
C PRO A 31 -4.25 -11.55 -7.03
N GLU A 32 -5.51 -11.85 -7.32
CA GLU A 32 -6.32 -10.98 -8.18
C GLU A 32 -6.57 -9.63 -7.52
N MET A 33 -6.88 -9.65 -6.22
CA MET A 33 -7.10 -8.41 -5.47
C MET A 33 -5.83 -7.56 -5.42
N MET A 34 -4.67 -8.19 -5.19
CA MET A 34 -3.39 -7.48 -5.20
C MET A 34 -3.08 -6.88 -6.57
N LYS A 35 -3.21 -7.67 -7.64
CA LYS A 35 -2.93 -7.20 -9.01
C LYS A 35 -3.83 -6.03 -9.41
N SER A 36 -5.10 -6.09 -9.01
CA SER A 36 -6.06 -5.04 -9.37
C SER A 36 -5.71 -3.68 -8.78
N ALA A 37 -4.90 -3.65 -7.73
CA ALA A 37 -4.50 -2.41 -7.07
C ALA A 37 -3.44 -1.63 -7.86
N PHE A 38 -2.66 -2.32 -8.69
CA PHE A 38 -1.51 -1.72 -9.38
C PHE A 38 -1.87 -1.25 -10.79
N ALA A 39 -1.25 -0.13 -11.21
CA ALA A 39 -1.24 0.29 -12.61
C ALA A 39 -0.35 -0.67 -13.42
N ASP A 40 -0.54 -0.67 -14.74
CA ASP A 40 0.17 -1.60 -15.64
C ASP A 40 1.68 -1.43 -15.60
N THR A 41 2.15 -0.21 -15.38
CA THR A 41 3.58 0.12 -15.35
C THR A 41 4.08 0.42 -13.93
N ALA A 42 3.40 -0.12 -12.93
CA ALA A 42 3.72 0.17 -11.54
C ALA A 42 5.12 -0.31 -11.13
N ILE A 43 5.71 0.40 -10.17
CA ILE A 43 7.03 0.10 -9.62
C ILE A 43 6.89 -0.10 -8.11
N LEU A 44 7.46 -1.19 -7.62
CA LEU A 44 7.52 -1.54 -6.20
C LEU A 44 8.97 -1.58 -5.76
N GLN A 45 9.33 -0.76 -4.77
CA GLN A 45 10.70 -0.67 -4.28
C GLN A 45 10.76 -0.66 -2.76
N THR A 46 11.88 -1.14 -2.22
CA THR A 46 12.15 -1.15 -0.78
C THR A 46 13.53 -0.55 -0.53
N ILE A 47 13.62 0.33 0.44
CA ILE A 47 14.90 0.89 0.88
C ILE A 47 15.56 -0.12 1.81
N THR A 48 16.76 -0.58 1.46
CA THR A 48 17.56 -1.49 2.28
C THR A 48 18.84 -0.79 2.72
N LYS A 49 19.57 -1.40 3.64
CA LYS A 49 20.88 -0.86 4.07
C LYS A 49 21.88 -0.78 2.91
N ASP A 50 21.68 -1.58 1.86
CA ASP A 50 22.57 -1.64 0.70
C ASP A 50 22.06 -0.82 -0.48
N GLY A 51 20.97 -0.06 -0.30
CA GLY A 51 20.38 0.75 -1.33
C GLY A 51 18.94 0.37 -1.62
N VAL A 52 18.41 0.85 -2.74
CA VAL A 52 17.03 0.60 -3.11
C VAL A 52 16.94 -0.68 -3.94
N LYS A 53 16.05 -1.58 -3.52
CA LYS A 53 15.78 -2.83 -4.22
C LYS A 53 14.45 -2.71 -4.95
N THR A 54 14.42 -3.02 -6.25
CA THR A 54 13.19 -3.08 -7.03
C THR A 54 12.65 -4.50 -7.01
N GLU A 55 11.36 -4.64 -6.65
CA GLU A 55 10.68 -5.92 -6.66
C GLU A 55 9.87 -6.06 -7.94
N ASP A 56 9.92 -7.25 -8.56
CA ASP A 56 9.02 -7.57 -9.65
C ASP A 56 7.62 -7.82 -9.06
N ILE A 57 6.61 -7.09 -9.54
CA ILE A 57 5.27 -7.15 -8.96
C ILE A 57 4.65 -8.54 -9.13
N GLU A 58 4.82 -9.17 -10.30
CA GLU A 58 4.29 -10.53 -10.50
C GLU A 58 4.94 -11.54 -9.55
N ALA A 59 6.26 -11.44 -9.39
CA ALA A 59 6.97 -12.31 -8.45
C ALA A 59 6.51 -12.08 -7.02
N PHE A 60 6.32 -10.81 -6.64
CA PHE A 60 5.80 -10.45 -5.32
C PHE A 60 4.41 -11.06 -5.09
N VAL A 61 3.50 -10.86 -6.04
CA VAL A 61 2.13 -11.39 -5.94
C VAL A 61 2.14 -12.92 -5.86
N ASN A 62 2.96 -13.59 -6.69
CA ASN A 62 3.07 -15.04 -6.66
C ASN A 62 3.61 -15.54 -5.32
N SER A 63 4.62 -14.86 -4.78
CA SER A 63 5.21 -15.20 -3.48
C SER A 63 4.15 -15.11 -2.36
N VAL A 64 3.39 -14.01 -2.34
CA VAL A 64 2.35 -13.80 -1.34
C VAL A 64 1.23 -14.84 -1.48
N SER A 65 0.86 -15.20 -2.73
CA SER A 65 -0.21 -16.16 -2.96
C SER A 65 0.12 -17.57 -2.48
N GLN A 66 1.40 -17.88 -2.23
CA GLN A 66 1.82 -19.17 -1.66
C GLN A 66 1.70 -19.19 -0.13
N MET A 67 1.48 -18.06 0.50
CA MET A 67 1.37 -17.96 1.95
C MET A 67 -0.05 -18.35 2.40
N ALA A 68 -0.16 -18.85 3.63
CA ALA A 68 -1.46 -19.15 4.20
C ALA A 68 -2.20 -17.85 4.55
N LYS A 69 -3.53 -17.88 4.45
CA LYS A 69 -4.36 -16.72 4.80
C LYS A 69 -4.09 -16.29 6.23
N GLY A 70 -3.90 -15.00 6.42
CA GLY A 70 -3.63 -14.40 7.72
C GLY A 70 -2.16 -14.41 8.13
N ASP A 71 -1.28 -15.07 7.36
CA ASP A 71 0.16 -15.09 7.69
C ASP A 71 0.81 -13.74 7.50
N LEU A 72 0.39 -12.98 6.50
CA LEU A 72 0.95 -11.66 6.20
C LEU A 72 -0.10 -10.60 6.51
N GLU A 73 0.18 -9.76 7.50
CA GLU A 73 -0.73 -8.68 7.83
C GLU A 73 0.04 -7.39 8.01
N GLU A 74 -0.26 -6.41 7.17
CA GLU A 74 0.28 -5.07 7.30
C GLU A 74 -0.84 -4.14 7.75
N LYS A 75 -0.71 -3.65 8.98
CA LYS A 75 -1.65 -2.69 9.54
C LYS A 75 -1.12 -1.30 9.24
N ILE A 76 -1.95 -0.45 8.64
CA ILE A 76 -1.53 0.87 8.19
C ILE A 76 -2.35 1.97 8.86
N THR A 77 -1.75 3.17 8.89
CA THR A 77 -2.45 4.42 9.15
C THR A 77 -2.34 5.26 7.89
N ILE A 78 -3.44 5.84 7.42
CA ILE A 78 -3.39 6.82 6.34
C ILE A 78 -3.03 8.16 6.99
N GLU A 79 -1.75 8.52 6.94
CA GLU A 79 -1.27 9.72 7.61
C GLU A 79 -1.53 10.99 6.80
N ALA A 80 -1.35 10.92 5.48
CA ALA A 80 -1.50 12.08 4.62
C ALA A 80 -1.92 11.65 3.23
N ILE A 81 -2.82 12.43 2.61
CA ILE A 81 -3.22 12.30 1.21
C ILE A 81 -3.12 13.67 0.58
N HIS A 82 -2.33 13.80 -0.48
CA HIS A 82 -2.20 15.02 -1.27
C HIS A 82 -2.56 14.71 -2.70
N THR A 83 -3.31 15.62 -3.34
CA THR A 83 -3.80 15.39 -4.70
C THR A 83 -3.57 16.61 -5.59
N ASP A 84 -3.36 16.31 -6.88
CA ASP A 84 -3.40 17.32 -7.93
C ASP A 84 -3.91 16.62 -9.20
N GLY A 85 -5.17 16.89 -9.56
CA GLY A 85 -5.78 16.27 -10.73
C GLY A 85 -5.76 14.75 -10.64
N ASN A 86 -5.06 14.12 -11.58
CA ASN A 86 -4.97 12.65 -11.68
C ASN A 86 -3.80 12.07 -10.89
N LEU A 87 -3.18 12.84 -10.02
CA LEU A 87 -2.08 12.39 -9.17
C LEU A 87 -2.49 12.44 -7.71
N ALA A 88 -2.12 11.40 -6.96
CA ALA A 88 -2.24 11.40 -5.51
C ALA A 88 -0.96 10.87 -4.89
N SER A 89 -0.56 11.48 -3.76
CA SER A 89 0.54 11.01 -2.92
C SER A 89 -0.04 10.63 -1.57
N VAL A 90 0.27 9.43 -1.10
CA VAL A 90 -0.26 8.90 0.16
C VAL A 90 0.87 8.33 0.98
N PHE A 91 0.94 8.71 2.24
CA PHE A 91 1.96 8.23 3.18
C PHE A 91 1.30 7.37 4.24
N THR A 92 1.75 6.11 4.36
CA THR A 92 1.15 5.15 5.29
C THR A 92 2.19 4.54 6.21
N PRO A 93 2.34 5.04 7.44
CA PRO A 93 3.05 4.28 8.48
C PRO A 93 2.41 2.91 8.66
N TYR A 94 3.22 1.89 8.94
CA TYR A 94 2.72 0.54 9.05
C TYR A 94 3.41 -0.25 10.16
N SER A 95 2.69 -1.28 10.64
CA SER A 95 3.22 -2.37 11.46
C SER A 95 2.96 -3.68 10.73
N PHE A 96 4.01 -4.48 10.53
CA PHE A 96 3.90 -5.73 9.78
C PHE A 96 3.98 -6.92 10.72
N TYR A 97 3.07 -7.86 10.52
CA TYR A 97 2.95 -9.09 11.29
C TYR A 97 3.14 -10.29 10.39
N TYR A 98 3.96 -11.25 10.84
CA TYR A 98 4.15 -12.52 10.16
C TYR A 98 3.68 -13.64 11.07
N LYS A 99 2.72 -14.41 10.60
CA LYS A 99 2.09 -15.48 11.39
C LYS A 99 1.61 -14.97 12.75
N ARG A 100 0.98 -13.81 12.73
CA ARG A 100 0.39 -13.12 13.90
C ARG A 100 1.40 -12.59 14.92
N LYS A 101 2.68 -12.60 14.56
CA LYS A 101 3.74 -12.04 15.41
C LYS A 101 4.28 -10.77 14.77
N PHE A 102 4.48 -9.74 15.58
CA PHE A 102 5.09 -8.50 15.12
C PHE A 102 6.46 -8.79 14.52
N SER A 103 6.69 -8.29 13.31
CA SER A 103 7.92 -8.51 12.55
C SER A 103 8.74 -7.23 12.46
N HIS A 104 8.16 -6.18 11.89
CA HIS A 104 8.86 -4.91 11.69
C HIS A 104 7.85 -3.79 11.43
N CYS A 105 8.36 -2.58 11.34
CA CYS A 105 7.56 -1.39 11.05
C CYS A 105 8.25 -0.55 9.98
N GLY A 106 7.59 0.50 9.56
CA GLY A 106 8.12 1.44 8.59
C GLY A 106 7.03 2.35 8.08
N ALA A 107 7.23 2.84 6.86
CA ALA A 107 6.23 3.63 6.15
C ALA A 107 6.28 3.30 4.66
N ASN A 108 5.12 3.38 4.02
CA ASN A 108 5.00 3.28 2.58
C ASN A 108 4.72 4.68 2.02
N SER A 109 5.39 5.03 0.95
CA SER A 109 5.08 6.23 0.17
C SER A 109 4.49 5.77 -1.15
N PHE A 110 3.21 6.09 -1.37
CA PHE A 110 2.48 5.71 -2.57
C PHE A 110 2.32 6.90 -3.49
N GLN A 111 2.51 6.66 -4.79
CA GLN A 111 2.09 7.58 -5.83
C GLN A 111 1.02 6.87 -6.64
N LEU A 112 -0.17 7.46 -6.72
CA LEU A 112 -1.29 6.88 -7.43
C LEU A 112 -1.67 7.75 -8.61
N ILE A 113 -2.20 7.10 -9.65
CA ILE A 113 -2.70 7.79 -10.83
C ILE A 113 -4.19 7.46 -11.01
N LYS A 114 -4.94 8.43 -11.47
CA LYS A 114 -6.35 8.23 -11.82
C LYS A 114 -6.43 8.01 -13.31
N LYS A 115 -6.98 6.87 -13.70
CA LYS A 115 -7.21 6.52 -15.09
C LYS A 115 -8.71 6.27 -15.27
N GLY A 116 -9.38 7.14 -16.03
CA GLY A 116 -10.84 7.12 -16.10
C GLY A 116 -11.42 7.48 -14.74
N THR A 117 -12.14 6.55 -14.13
CA THR A 117 -12.74 6.73 -12.81
C THR A 117 -12.01 6.01 -11.70
N GLU A 118 -10.91 5.29 -12.03
CA GLU A 118 -10.23 4.43 -11.07
C GLU A 118 -8.84 4.94 -10.72
N TRP A 119 -8.53 4.90 -9.42
CA TRP A 119 -7.18 5.14 -8.93
C TRP A 119 -6.40 3.83 -8.89
N LYS A 120 -5.11 3.89 -9.29
CA LYS A 120 -4.22 2.74 -9.29
C LYS A 120 -2.88 3.16 -8.69
N ILE A 121 -2.20 2.22 -8.05
CA ILE A 121 -0.86 2.45 -7.51
C ILE A 121 0.12 2.44 -8.67
N GLN A 122 0.80 3.57 -8.89
CA GLN A 122 1.84 3.68 -9.91
C GLN A 122 3.22 3.40 -9.33
N TYR A 123 3.44 3.83 -8.09
CA TYR A 123 4.74 3.68 -7.46
C TYR A 123 4.56 3.56 -5.96
N VAL A 124 5.23 2.58 -5.36
CA VAL A 124 5.31 2.49 -3.91
C VAL A 124 6.74 2.15 -3.52
N ILE A 125 7.26 2.91 -2.58
CA ILE A 125 8.56 2.66 -1.96
C ILE A 125 8.37 2.64 -0.44
N ASP A 126 9.03 1.70 0.23
CA ASP A 126 8.87 1.56 1.67
C ASP A 126 10.21 1.53 2.41
N THR A 127 10.12 1.81 3.70
CA THR A 127 11.20 1.57 4.66
C THR A 127 10.86 0.35 5.50
N ARG A 128 11.89 -0.29 6.05
CA ARG A 128 11.74 -1.39 7.01
C ARG A 128 12.70 -1.16 8.16
N ARG A 129 12.19 -1.18 9.37
CA ARG A 129 13.02 -1.00 10.57
C ARG A 129 12.47 -1.82 11.72
N ASN A 130 13.33 -2.11 12.69
CA ASN A 130 12.95 -2.85 13.89
C ASN A 130 13.00 -1.97 15.15
N ASP A 131 13.42 -0.71 15.00
CA ASP A 131 13.56 0.23 16.09
C ASP A 131 12.51 1.32 16.02
N ASN A 132 12.20 1.90 17.17
CA ASN A 132 11.25 3.00 17.30
C ASN A 132 9.89 2.69 16.66
N CYS A 133 9.46 1.44 16.78
CA CYS A 133 8.19 1.01 16.24
C CYS A 133 7.06 1.30 17.23
N LYS A 134 5.99 1.93 16.72
CA LYS A 134 4.72 2.03 17.44
C LYS A 134 3.76 1.10 16.74
N GLU A 135 3.40 0.02 17.43
CA GLU A 135 2.49 -0.95 16.81
C GLU A 135 1.12 -0.32 16.57
N ILE A 136 0.66 -0.43 15.34
CA ILE A 136 -0.67 0.03 14.92
C ILE A 136 -1.66 -1.07 15.26
N LYS A 137 -2.73 -0.70 15.99
CA LYS A 137 -3.74 -1.66 16.46
C LYS A 137 -4.93 -1.77 15.53
#